data_4d3d9f6fff617a69227665306dd2d84d
#
_entry.id   4d3d9f6fff617a69227665306dd2d84d
#
_cell.length_a   1.000
_cell.length_b   1.000
_cell.length_c   1.000
_cell.angle_alpha   90.00
_cell.angle_beta   90.00
_cell.angle_gamma   90.00
#
_symmetry.space_group_name_H-M   'P 1'
#
loop_
_entity.id
_entity.type
_entity.pdbx_description
1 polymer ?
#
loop_
_entity_poly.entity_id
_entity_poly.type
_entity_poly.pdbx_seq_one_letter_code
_entity_poly.pdbx_strand_id
1 'polypeptide(L)' 'MELKNLNIYQRLRDFSVPNTVLDSIFSNVDEIATLQKAWEELGKLGHSIDEIAQLIAKTIIEELDDDLV' A
#
# COMPACT_ATOMS: atom_id res chain seq x y z
N MET A 1 15.28 -4.74 -2.76
CA MET A 1 14.01 -4.61 -2.02
C MET A 1 13.91 -5.71 -0.98
N GLU A 2 13.52 -5.35 0.22
CA GLU A 2 13.33 -6.34 1.27
C GLU A 2 12.12 -7.24 0.94
N LEU A 3 12.17 -8.49 1.41
CA LEU A 3 11.09 -9.45 1.20
C LEU A 3 9.75 -8.92 1.69
N LYS A 4 9.75 -8.23 2.83
CA LYS A 4 8.54 -7.62 3.39
C LYS A 4 7.93 -6.60 2.43
N ASN A 5 8.77 -5.74 1.84
CA ASN A 5 8.31 -4.74 0.88
C ASN A 5 7.78 -5.38 -0.40
N LEU A 6 8.42 -6.44 -0.85
CA LEU A 6 7.97 -7.18 -2.02
C LEU A 6 6.58 -7.78 -1.80
N ASN A 7 6.34 -8.34 -0.61
CA ASN A 7 5.03 -8.89 -0.27
C ASN A 7 3.95 -7.83 -0.28
N ILE A 8 4.23 -6.66 0.31
CA ILE A 8 3.29 -5.54 0.31
C ILE A 8 3.01 -5.08 -1.13
N TYR A 9 4.05 -4.95 -1.94
CA TYR A 9 3.93 -4.55 -3.34
C TYR A 9 3.00 -5.48 -4.10
N GLN A 10 3.22 -6.79 -3.98
CA GLN A 10 2.43 -7.79 -4.70
C GLN A 10 0.97 -7.78 -4.24
N ARG A 11 0.72 -7.64 -2.95
CA ARG A 11 -0.64 -7.60 -2.42
C ARG A 11 -1.39 -6.37 -2.92
N LEU A 12 -0.76 -5.20 -2.90
CA LEU A 12 -1.39 -3.98 -3.39
C LEU A 12 -1.67 -4.06 -4.89
N ARG A 13 -0.76 -4.67 -5.64
CA ARG A 13 -0.95 -4.89 -7.07
C ARG A 13 -2.17 -5.77 -7.34
N ASP A 14 -2.36 -6.81 -6.53
CA ASP A 14 -3.51 -7.72 -6.65
C ASP A 14 -4.83 -6.99 -6.41
N PHE A 15 -4.82 -5.92 -5.64
CA PHE A 15 -6.00 -5.11 -5.36
C PHE A 15 -6.13 -3.90 -6.31
N SER A 16 -5.55 -3.99 -7.48
CA SER A 16 -5.75 -3.03 -8.59
C SER A 16 -5.00 -1.70 -8.44
N VAL A 17 -3.99 -1.64 -7.59
CA VAL A 17 -3.12 -0.46 -7.55
C VAL A 17 -2.20 -0.48 -8.77
N PRO A 18 -2.18 0.58 -9.60
CA PRO A 18 -1.33 0.59 -10.80
C PRO A 18 0.16 0.47 -10.49
N ASN A 19 0.90 -0.23 -11.35
CA ASN A 19 2.34 -0.41 -11.19
C ASN A 19 3.08 0.91 -11.09
N THR A 20 2.70 1.91 -11.88
CA THR A 20 3.34 3.23 -11.85
C THR A 20 3.21 3.89 -10.49
N VAL A 21 2.06 3.72 -9.85
CA VAL A 21 1.82 4.26 -8.51
C VAL A 21 2.66 3.50 -7.48
N LEU A 22 2.69 2.18 -7.57
CA LEU A 22 3.50 1.36 -6.67
C LEU A 22 4.98 1.69 -6.81
N ASP A 23 5.47 1.84 -8.01
CA ASP A 23 6.87 2.20 -8.26
C ASP A 23 7.20 3.56 -7.66
N SER A 24 6.29 4.52 -7.76
CA SER A 24 6.45 5.83 -7.19
C SER A 24 6.52 5.78 -5.65
N ILE A 25 5.62 5.02 -5.03
CA ILE A 25 5.60 4.85 -3.57
C ILE A 25 6.88 4.15 -3.09
N PHE A 26 7.27 3.08 -3.77
CA PHE A 26 8.43 2.28 -3.35
C PHE A 26 9.77 2.90 -3.71
N SER A 27 9.77 4.00 -4.45
CA SER A 27 10.97 4.80 -4.70
C SER A 27 11.15 5.90 -3.66
N ASN A 28 10.16 6.17 -2.84
CA ASN A 28 10.20 7.22 -1.83
C ASN A 28 10.29 6.60 -0.44
N VAL A 29 11.43 6.84 0.25
CA VAL A 29 11.71 6.25 1.56
C VAL A 29 10.66 6.65 2.59
N ASP A 30 10.22 7.91 2.57
CA ASP A 30 9.24 8.40 3.53
C ASP A 30 7.87 7.74 3.32
N GLU A 31 7.48 7.54 2.08
CA GLU A 31 6.21 6.88 1.77
C GLU A 31 6.23 5.40 2.14
N ILE A 32 7.36 4.72 1.91
CA ILE A 32 7.51 3.32 2.33
C ILE A 32 7.39 3.21 3.84
N ALA A 33 8.04 4.09 4.58
CA ALA A 33 7.99 4.08 6.05
C ALA A 33 6.56 4.27 6.55
N THR A 34 5.82 5.21 5.96
CA THR A 34 4.42 5.46 6.31
C THR A 34 3.56 4.25 6.00
N LEU A 35 3.78 3.63 4.84
CA LEU A 35 3.03 2.45 4.43
C LEU A 35 3.28 1.27 5.36
N GLN A 36 4.53 1.03 5.72
CA GLN A 36 4.89 -0.06 6.63
C GLN A 36 4.28 0.14 8.01
N LYS A 37 4.28 1.37 8.50
CA LYS A 37 3.70 1.69 9.79
C LYS A 37 2.19 1.46 9.79
N ALA A 38 1.50 1.90 8.75
CA ALA A 38 0.07 1.68 8.61
C ALA A 38 -0.24 0.19 8.55
N TRP A 39 0.57 -0.57 7.82
CA TRP A 39 0.42 -2.01 7.70
C TRP A 39 0.52 -2.70 9.06
N GLU A 40 1.53 -2.31 9.85
CA GLU A 40 1.72 -2.88 11.19
C GLU A 40 0.57 -2.53 12.13
N GLU A 41 0.12 -1.29 12.13
CA GLU A 41 -0.95 -0.86 13.01
C GLU A 41 -2.25 -1.59 12.72
N LEU A 42 -2.60 -1.76 11.44
CA LEU A 42 -3.79 -2.50 11.05
C LEU A 42 -3.67 -3.97 11.44
N GLY A 43 -2.47 -4.54 11.34
CA GLY A 43 -2.22 -5.91 11.79
C GLY A 43 -2.43 -6.08 13.29
N LYS A 44 -2.04 -5.09 14.08
CA LYS A 44 -2.24 -5.10 15.54
C LYS A 44 -3.71 -5.01 15.91
N LEU A 45 -4.53 -4.39 15.08
CA LEU A 45 -5.96 -4.30 15.29
C LEU A 45 -6.70 -5.58 14.93
N GLY A 46 -6.00 -6.57 14.40
CA GLY A 46 -6.57 -7.88 14.10
C GLY A 46 -7.02 -8.09 12.67
N HIS A 47 -6.70 -7.16 11.77
CA HIS A 47 -7.03 -7.31 10.35
C HIS A 47 -6.13 -8.35 9.69
N SER A 48 -6.69 -9.13 8.76
CA SER A 48 -5.91 -10.05 7.95
C SER A 48 -5.07 -9.29 6.93
N ILE A 49 -4.06 -9.97 6.36
CA ILE A 49 -3.20 -9.36 5.35
C ILE A 49 -4.03 -8.87 4.15
N ASP A 50 -5.01 -9.64 3.72
CA ASP A 50 -5.86 -9.27 2.60
C ASP A 50 -6.72 -8.04 2.92
N GLU A 51 -7.25 -7.96 4.14
CA GLU A 51 -8.02 -6.80 4.58
C GLU A 51 -7.15 -5.54 4.62
N ILE A 52 -5.94 -5.67 5.15
CA ILE A 52 -4.99 -4.56 5.21
C ILE A 52 -4.67 -4.06 3.81
N ALA A 53 -4.36 -4.98 2.90
CA ALA A 53 -4.05 -4.63 1.52
C ALA A 53 -5.23 -3.93 0.84
N GLN A 54 -6.44 -4.42 1.07
CA GLN A 54 -7.65 -3.83 0.51
C GLN A 54 -7.87 -2.40 1.01
N LEU A 55 -7.73 -2.18 2.31
CA LEU A 55 -7.91 -0.86 2.91
C LEU A 55 -6.87 0.14 2.41
N ILE A 56 -5.62 -0.28 2.34
CA ILE A 56 -4.53 0.58 1.88
C ILE A 56 -4.68 0.87 0.38
N ALA A 57 -4.99 -0.14 -0.41
CA ALA A 57 -5.20 0.03 -1.84
C ALA A 57 -6.35 0.99 -2.12
N LYS A 58 -7.45 0.86 -1.38
CA LYS A 58 -8.60 1.75 -1.52
C LYS A 58 -8.21 3.20 -1.23
N THR A 59 -7.45 3.42 -0.17
CA THR A 59 -6.99 4.75 0.20
C THR A 59 -6.11 5.36 -0.89
N ILE A 60 -5.21 4.57 -1.45
CA ILE A 60 -4.32 5.02 -2.53
C ILE A 60 -5.14 5.41 -3.76
N ILE A 61 -6.09 4.57 -4.14
CA ILE A 61 -6.93 4.80 -5.31
C ILE A 61 -7.80 6.05 -5.12
N GLU A 62 -8.35 6.26 -3.93
CA GLU A 62 -9.14 7.45 -3.63
C GLU A 62 -8.32 8.73 -3.75
N GLU A 63 -7.07 8.71 -3.31
CA GLU A 63 -6.18 9.86 -3.44
C GLU A 63 -5.86 10.16 -4.91
N LEU A 64 -5.71 9.12 -5.73
CA LEU A 64 -5.50 9.30 -7.17
C LEU A 64 -6.70 9.94 -7.84
N ASP A 65 -7.90 9.53 -7.45
CA ASP A 65 -9.14 10.11 -8.01
C ASP A 65 -9.25 11.59 -7.66
N ASP A 66 -8.85 11.98 -6.46
CA ASP A 66 -8.84 13.38 -6.05
C ASP A 66 -7.87 14.20 -6.90
N ASP A 67 -6.74 13.64 -7.27
CA ASP A 67 -5.75 14.32 -8.10
C ASP A 67 -6.22 14.48 -9.56
N LEU A 68 -7.16 13.66 -9.98
CA LEU A 68 -7.69 13.69 -11.34
C LEU A 68 -8.85 14.68 -11.56
N VAL A 69 -9.33 15.26 -10.48
CA VAL A 69 -10.48 16.20 -10.55
C VAL A 69 -10.02 17.64 -10.92
#